data_18081600c59a71a3f2c03aba9e5c1744
#
_entry.id   18081600c59a71a3f2c03aba9e5c1744
#
_cell.length_a   1.000
_cell.length_b   1.000
_cell.length_c   1.000
_cell.angle_alpha   90.00
_cell.angle_beta   90.00
_cell.angle_gamma   90.00
#
_symmetry.space_group_name_H-M   'P 1'
#
loop_
_entity.id
_entity.type
_entity.pdbx_description
1 polymer ?
#
loop_
_entity_poly.entity_id
_entity_poly.type
_entity_poly.pdbx_seq_one_letter_code
_entity_poly.pdbx_strand_id
1 'polypeptide(L)'
;MNLTKNKYYFEALDFYPYNLPDCLDALNYALSYDSEDADALCLMGRIHSEVLKNYEKAKEYFEEAMMFDVSNVNTPQYYIACLIENEDFAKAEKLITYALKIKGMEKSTLGFYRAMISERRGSLKNALHFLKEAEKFCFTQCSLDLVQERRKFIKAKMPKKTSKNKKETK
;
A
#
# COMPACT_ATOMS: atom_id res chain seq x y z
N MET A 1 -20.55 21.98 3.19
CA MET A 1 -19.28 21.36 2.71
C MET A 1 -18.25 22.46 2.61
N ASN A 2 -17.33 22.54 3.56
CA ASN A 2 -16.18 23.45 3.44
C ASN A 2 -15.22 22.85 2.41
N LEU A 3 -15.17 23.42 1.22
CA LEU A 3 -14.30 23.00 0.11
C LEU A 3 -12.84 23.46 0.30
N THR A 4 -12.51 24.15 1.35
CA THR A 4 -11.15 24.61 1.66
C THR A 4 -10.53 23.64 2.63
N LYS A 5 -9.65 22.76 2.13
CA LYS A 5 -8.77 21.94 2.97
C LYS A 5 -8.01 22.84 3.94
N ASN A 6 -7.87 22.37 5.17
CA ASN A 6 -7.18 23.08 6.23
C ASN A 6 -5.73 23.41 5.81
N LYS A 7 -5.32 24.68 5.92
CA LYS A 7 -3.95 25.11 5.59
C LYS A 7 -2.88 24.32 6.33
N TYR A 8 -3.16 23.91 7.57
CA TYR A 8 -2.22 23.13 8.39
C TYR A 8 -1.98 21.73 7.87
N TYR A 9 -2.97 21.12 7.18
CA TYR A 9 -2.75 19.87 6.49
C TYR A 9 -1.71 20.02 5.35
N PHE A 10 -1.78 21.09 4.56
CA PHE A 10 -0.79 21.34 3.51
C PHE A 10 0.59 21.67 4.08
N GLU A 11 0.64 22.43 5.18
CA GLU A 11 1.88 22.69 5.90
C GLU A 11 2.53 21.39 6.41
N ALA A 12 1.73 20.48 6.95
CA ALA A 12 2.20 19.15 7.34
C ALA A 12 2.76 18.35 6.17
N LEU A 13 2.13 18.42 4.99
CA LEU A 13 2.63 17.75 3.79
C LEU A 13 3.97 18.31 3.33
N ASP A 14 4.21 19.62 3.46
CA ASP A 14 5.47 20.25 3.11
C ASP A 14 6.62 19.79 4.02
N PHE A 15 6.32 19.51 5.30
CA PHE A 15 7.29 18.99 6.25
C PHE A 15 7.54 17.47 6.11
N TYR A 16 6.55 16.73 5.62
CA TYR A 16 6.64 15.28 5.51
C TYR A 16 7.54 14.85 4.33
N PRO A 17 8.42 13.84 4.50
CA PRO A 17 8.74 13.10 5.73
C PRO A 17 9.97 13.64 6.48
N TYR A 18 10.51 14.79 6.09
CA TYR A 18 11.87 15.25 6.46
C TYR A 18 11.93 16.01 7.80
N ASN A 19 10.86 16.69 8.17
CA ASN A 19 10.77 17.43 9.43
C ASN A 19 9.56 16.93 10.25
N LEU A 20 9.77 15.82 10.93
CA LEU A 20 8.71 15.14 11.66
C LEU A 20 8.10 15.96 12.82
N PRO A 21 8.88 16.70 13.65
CA PRO A 21 8.30 17.53 14.70
C PRO A 21 7.30 18.55 14.17
N ASP A 22 7.70 19.37 13.19
CA ASP A 22 6.84 20.41 12.62
C ASP A 22 5.65 19.79 11.86
N CYS A 23 5.85 18.64 11.21
CA CYS A 23 4.78 17.89 10.56
C CYS A 23 3.69 17.46 11.57
N LEU A 24 4.09 16.89 12.71
CA LEU A 24 3.17 16.45 13.75
C LEU A 24 2.45 17.64 14.41
N ASP A 25 3.15 18.75 14.66
CA ASP A 25 2.53 19.96 15.20
C ASP A 25 1.48 20.51 14.24
N ALA A 26 1.80 20.63 12.96
CA ALA A 26 0.86 21.07 11.93
C ALA A 26 -0.36 20.13 11.83
N LEU A 27 -0.17 18.80 11.87
CA LEU A 27 -1.28 17.84 11.88
C LEU A 27 -2.16 17.95 13.14
N ASN A 28 -1.55 18.13 14.31
CA ASN A 28 -2.30 18.33 15.54
C ASN A 28 -3.16 19.62 15.47
N TYR A 29 -2.64 20.69 14.88
CA TYR A 29 -3.44 21.88 14.58
C TYR A 29 -4.55 21.57 13.58
N ALA A 30 -4.28 20.86 12.48
CA ALA A 30 -5.30 20.48 11.51
C ALA A 30 -6.46 19.72 12.17
N LEU A 31 -6.15 18.68 12.95
CA LEU A 31 -7.14 17.85 13.65
C LEU A 31 -7.84 18.56 14.81
N SER A 32 -7.25 19.63 15.38
CA SER A 32 -7.92 20.46 16.37
C SER A 32 -9.04 21.32 15.76
N TYR A 33 -8.94 21.67 14.48
CA TYR A 33 -9.97 22.40 13.75
C TYR A 33 -11.03 21.47 13.17
N ASP A 34 -10.61 20.33 12.67
CA ASP A 34 -11.48 19.31 12.09
C ASP A 34 -10.94 17.92 12.46
N SER A 35 -11.50 17.34 13.52
CA SER A 35 -11.12 16.02 14.00
C SER A 35 -11.52 14.88 13.04
N GLU A 36 -12.38 15.16 12.07
CA GLU A 36 -12.87 14.21 11.06
C GLU A 36 -12.16 14.35 9.70
N ASP A 37 -11.11 15.20 9.62
CA ASP A 37 -10.32 15.35 8.40
C ASP A 37 -9.62 14.03 8.04
N ALA A 38 -10.24 13.28 7.14
CA ALA A 38 -9.75 11.96 6.71
C ALA A 38 -8.34 12.01 6.08
N ASP A 39 -7.97 13.11 5.41
CA ASP A 39 -6.64 13.25 4.82
C ASP A 39 -5.58 13.50 5.91
N ALA A 40 -5.89 14.31 6.93
CA ALA A 40 -5.00 14.53 8.07
C ALA A 40 -4.81 13.24 8.89
N LEU A 41 -5.90 12.52 9.17
CA LEU A 41 -5.84 11.20 9.82
C LEU A 41 -5.04 10.19 9.00
N CYS A 42 -5.23 10.16 7.69
CA CYS A 42 -4.46 9.30 6.79
C CYS A 42 -2.96 9.62 6.86
N LEU A 43 -2.58 10.90 6.90
CA LEU A 43 -1.17 11.30 7.02
C LEU A 43 -0.59 10.92 8.39
N MET A 44 -1.36 11.05 9.48
CA MET A 44 -0.97 10.53 10.80
C MET A 44 -0.71 9.01 10.75
N GLY A 45 -1.61 8.26 10.13
CA GLY A 45 -1.43 6.82 9.91
C GLY A 45 -0.14 6.49 9.15
N ARG A 46 0.16 7.26 8.09
CA ARG A 46 1.41 7.12 7.33
C ARG A 46 2.65 7.41 8.16
N ILE A 47 2.65 8.47 8.94
CA ILE A 47 3.78 8.81 9.83
C ILE A 47 4.04 7.65 10.80
N HIS A 48 3.00 7.14 11.44
CA HIS A 48 3.14 6.02 12.38
C HIS A 48 3.62 4.73 11.68
N SER A 49 3.16 4.46 10.46
CA SER A 49 3.56 3.28 9.69
C SER A 49 4.96 3.41 9.08
N GLU A 50 5.20 4.51 8.34
CA GLU A 50 6.37 4.65 7.47
C GLU A 50 7.61 5.14 8.23
N VAL A 51 7.42 6.05 9.22
CA VAL A 51 8.52 6.69 9.96
C VAL A 51 8.71 6.07 11.34
N LEU A 52 7.65 6.03 12.16
CA LEU A 52 7.73 5.60 13.55
C LEU A 52 7.68 4.08 13.72
N LYS A 53 7.28 3.33 12.69
CA LYS A 53 7.08 1.86 12.71
C LYS A 53 6.14 1.37 13.82
N ASN A 54 5.22 2.24 14.24
CA ASN A 54 4.15 1.92 15.18
C ASN A 54 2.89 1.50 14.42
N TYR A 55 2.86 0.25 13.99
CA TYR A 55 1.79 -0.26 13.13
C TYR A 55 0.42 -0.31 13.81
N GLU A 56 0.36 -0.55 15.13
CA GLU A 56 -0.90 -0.57 15.87
C GLU A 56 -1.54 0.82 15.83
N LYS A 57 -0.78 1.86 16.17
CA LYS A 57 -1.28 3.24 16.12
C LYS A 57 -1.61 3.69 14.70
N ALA A 58 -0.82 3.26 13.71
CA ALA A 58 -1.11 3.52 12.31
C ALA A 58 -2.47 2.94 11.89
N LYS A 59 -2.79 1.72 12.33
CA LYS A 59 -4.07 1.06 12.02
C LYS A 59 -5.27 1.84 12.58
N GLU A 60 -5.16 2.37 13.81
CA GLU A 60 -6.21 3.21 14.41
C GLU A 60 -6.51 4.42 13.52
N TYR A 61 -5.49 5.18 13.16
CA TYR A 61 -5.67 6.37 12.30
C TYR A 61 -6.20 6.04 10.90
N PHE A 62 -5.76 4.95 10.28
CA PHE A 62 -6.29 4.55 8.98
C PHE A 62 -7.76 4.10 9.07
N GLU A 63 -8.15 3.40 10.15
CA GLU A 63 -9.54 3.01 10.38
C GLU A 63 -10.44 4.23 10.56
N GLU A 64 -10.02 5.21 11.38
CA GLU A 64 -10.73 6.48 11.53
C GLU A 64 -10.84 7.23 10.19
N ALA A 65 -9.75 7.39 9.44
CA ALA A 65 -9.77 8.04 8.13
C ALA A 65 -10.76 7.38 7.16
N MET A 66 -10.83 6.05 7.15
CA MET A 66 -11.78 5.31 6.31
C MET A 66 -13.23 5.42 6.79
N MET A 67 -13.49 5.69 8.06
CA MET A 67 -14.84 5.96 8.57
C MET A 67 -15.38 7.30 8.06
N PHE A 68 -14.53 8.33 8.00
CA PHE A 68 -14.95 9.67 7.58
C PHE A 68 -14.97 9.85 6.06
N ASP A 69 -14.11 9.18 5.31
CA ASP A 69 -14.15 9.17 3.84
C ASP A 69 -14.00 7.78 3.26
N VAL A 70 -15.13 7.09 3.09
CA VAL A 70 -15.21 5.74 2.51
C VAL A 70 -14.89 5.70 1.01
N SER A 71 -14.90 6.86 0.35
CA SER A 71 -14.63 6.99 -1.10
C SER A 71 -13.17 7.30 -1.42
N ASN A 72 -12.36 7.60 -0.40
CA ASN A 72 -10.95 7.92 -0.55
C ASN A 72 -10.18 6.73 -1.13
N VAL A 73 -9.46 6.95 -2.22
CA VAL A 73 -8.65 5.90 -2.87
C VAL A 73 -7.25 5.76 -2.26
N ASN A 74 -6.77 6.79 -1.55
CA ASN A 74 -5.41 6.81 -1.02
C ASN A 74 -5.31 6.06 0.31
N THR A 75 -6.24 6.32 1.25
CA THR A 75 -6.22 5.73 2.58
C THR A 75 -6.15 4.19 2.55
N PRO A 76 -6.99 3.47 1.77
CA PRO A 76 -6.88 2.01 1.68
C PRO A 76 -5.52 1.54 1.16
N GLN A 77 -4.88 2.27 0.24
CA GLN A 77 -3.57 1.88 -0.31
C GLN A 77 -2.48 1.94 0.76
N TYR A 78 -2.41 3.04 1.52
CA TYR A 78 -1.45 3.17 2.62
C TYR A 78 -1.72 2.18 3.75
N TYR A 79 -3.00 1.95 4.06
CA TYR A 79 -3.37 0.97 5.08
C TYR A 79 -3.01 -0.46 4.67
N ILE A 80 -3.24 -0.86 3.41
CA ILE A 80 -2.81 -2.17 2.89
C ILE A 80 -1.29 -2.32 3.01
N ALA A 81 -0.53 -1.29 2.62
CA ALA A 81 0.92 -1.30 2.76
C ALA A 81 1.36 -1.49 4.22
N CYS A 82 0.75 -0.75 5.17
CA CYS A 82 0.97 -0.89 6.60
C CYS A 82 0.71 -2.32 7.09
N LEU A 83 -0.43 -2.92 6.71
CA LEU A 83 -0.78 -4.29 7.08
C LEU A 83 0.19 -5.33 6.51
N ILE A 84 0.71 -5.12 5.30
CA ILE A 84 1.71 -6.00 4.69
C ILE A 84 3.04 -5.90 5.45
N GLU A 85 3.46 -4.69 5.82
CA GLU A 85 4.69 -4.51 6.61
C GLU A 85 4.58 -5.12 8.02
N ASN A 86 3.41 -5.05 8.63
CA ASN A 86 3.10 -5.68 9.93
C ASN A 86 2.76 -7.18 9.81
N GLU A 87 2.83 -7.78 8.62
CA GLU A 87 2.50 -9.19 8.33
C GLU A 87 1.04 -9.60 8.62
N ASP A 88 0.13 -8.63 8.76
CA ASP A 88 -1.31 -8.83 8.91
C ASP A 88 -1.97 -9.19 7.56
N PHE A 89 -1.46 -10.22 6.89
CA PHE A 89 -1.85 -10.57 5.53
C PHE A 89 -3.34 -10.88 5.37
N ALA A 90 -3.97 -11.47 6.38
CA ALA A 90 -5.40 -11.79 6.32
C ALA A 90 -6.26 -10.51 6.28
N LYS A 91 -5.91 -9.49 7.06
CA LYS A 91 -6.58 -8.19 7.08
C LYS A 91 -6.29 -7.43 5.78
N ALA A 92 -5.05 -7.48 5.30
CA ALA A 92 -4.66 -6.88 4.03
C ALA A 92 -5.46 -7.43 2.84
N GLU A 93 -5.67 -8.75 2.73
CA GLU A 93 -6.46 -9.36 1.66
C GLU A 93 -7.94 -8.96 1.71
N LYS A 94 -8.53 -8.86 2.91
CA LYS A 94 -9.90 -8.36 3.09
C LYS A 94 -10.00 -6.91 2.62
N LEU A 95 -9.04 -6.08 3.01
CA LEU A 95 -9.00 -4.66 2.63
C LEU A 95 -8.78 -4.48 1.12
N ILE A 96 -7.93 -5.29 0.49
CA ILE A 96 -7.78 -5.31 -0.97
C ILE A 96 -9.11 -5.64 -1.66
N THR A 97 -9.83 -6.62 -1.14
CA THR A 97 -11.14 -7.01 -1.70
C THR A 97 -12.19 -5.90 -1.57
N TYR A 98 -12.14 -5.14 -0.48
CA TYR A 98 -12.96 -3.95 -0.30
C TYR A 98 -12.53 -2.83 -1.26
N ALA A 99 -11.23 -2.52 -1.32
CA ALA A 99 -10.67 -1.45 -2.15
C ALA A 99 -10.98 -1.63 -3.64
N LEU A 100 -11.04 -2.88 -4.14
CA LEU A 100 -11.42 -3.18 -5.53
C LEU A 100 -12.82 -2.68 -5.91
N LYS A 101 -13.70 -2.40 -4.95
CA LYS A 101 -15.06 -1.88 -5.15
C LYS A 101 -15.11 -0.36 -5.20
N ILE A 102 -14.05 0.32 -4.74
CA ILE A 102 -13.98 1.80 -4.73
C ILE A 102 -13.75 2.27 -6.16
N LYS A 103 -14.60 3.19 -6.60
CA LYS A 103 -14.48 3.80 -7.95
C LYS A 103 -13.18 4.63 -8.01
N GLY A 104 -12.38 4.41 -9.04
CA GLY A 104 -11.09 5.12 -9.22
C GLY A 104 -9.89 4.41 -8.61
N MET A 105 -10.10 3.32 -7.85
CA MET A 105 -8.99 2.54 -7.30
C MET A 105 -8.13 1.91 -8.39
N GLU A 106 -6.83 2.05 -8.27
CA GLU A 106 -5.88 1.51 -9.23
C GLU A 106 -5.70 -0.01 -9.04
N LYS A 107 -6.23 -0.79 -9.99
CA LYS A 107 -6.20 -2.26 -9.92
C LYS A 107 -4.78 -2.85 -10.03
N SER A 108 -3.88 -2.17 -10.73
CA SER A 108 -2.47 -2.58 -10.82
C SER A 108 -1.79 -2.57 -9.46
N THR A 109 -1.98 -1.52 -8.66
CA THR A 109 -1.46 -1.39 -7.31
C THR A 109 -1.99 -2.47 -6.38
N LEU A 110 -3.31 -2.75 -6.41
CA LEU A 110 -3.90 -3.82 -5.61
C LEU A 110 -3.40 -5.21 -6.02
N GLY A 111 -3.21 -5.43 -7.32
CA GLY A 111 -2.59 -6.66 -7.83
C GLY A 111 -1.14 -6.81 -7.37
N PHE A 112 -0.39 -5.72 -7.35
CA PHE A 112 0.98 -5.69 -6.83
C PHE A 112 1.03 -6.04 -5.33
N TYR A 113 0.12 -5.50 -4.51
CA TYR A 113 0.02 -5.86 -3.08
C TYR A 113 -0.32 -7.34 -2.86
N ARG A 114 -1.22 -7.93 -3.64
CA ARG A 114 -1.47 -9.39 -3.61
C ARG A 114 -0.22 -10.21 -3.94
N ALA A 115 0.56 -9.73 -4.89
CA ALA A 115 1.83 -10.38 -5.22
C ALA A 115 2.83 -10.28 -4.07
N MET A 116 2.94 -9.13 -3.40
CA MET A 116 3.79 -8.97 -2.22
C MET A 116 3.39 -9.91 -1.08
N ILE A 117 2.09 -10.01 -0.77
CA ILE A 117 1.58 -10.95 0.25
C ILE A 117 1.95 -12.39 -0.13
N SER A 118 1.74 -12.78 -1.39
CA SER A 118 2.06 -14.14 -1.87
C SER A 118 3.55 -14.43 -1.80
N GLU A 119 4.39 -13.45 -2.10
CA GLU A 119 5.84 -13.58 -2.00
C GLU A 119 6.31 -13.75 -0.56
N ARG A 120 5.80 -12.91 0.37
CA ARG A 120 6.14 -13.01 1.80
C ARG A 120 5.69 -14.34 2.41
N ARG A 121 4.58 -14.91 1.93
CA ARG A 121 4.12 -16.27 2.27
C ARG A 121 4.91 -17.40 1.56
N GLY A 122 5.94 -17.08 0.78
CA GLY A 122 6.75 -18.06 0.05
C GLY A 122 6.08 -18.63 -1.21
N SER A 123 4.88 -18.17 -1.57
CA SER A 123 4.15 -18.66 -2.74
C SER A 123 4.55 -17.92 -4.02
N LEU A 124 5.79 -18.14 -4.49
CA LEU A 124 6.37 -17.40 -5.62
C LEU A 124 5.59 -17.57 -6.94
N LYS A 125 4.95 -18.72 -7.15
CA LYS A 125 4.10 -18.95 -8.34
C LYS A 125 2.88 -18.04 -8.33
N ASN A 126 2.20 -17.93 -7.17
CA ASN A 126 1.03 -17.05 -7.02
C ASN A 126 1.45 -15.57 -7.12
N ALA A 127 2.59 -15.21 -6.55
CA ALA A 127 3.13 -13.85 -6.70
C ALA A 127 3.34 -13.49 -8.18
N LEU A 128 3.94 -14.38 -8.99
CA LEU A 128 4.11 -14.16 -10.42
C LEU A 128 2.77 -14.09 -11.18
N HIS A 129 1.78 -14.86 -10.75
CA HIS A 129 0.43 -14.80 -11.33
C HIS A 129 -0.20 -13.41 -11.09
N PHE A 130 -0.20 -12.93 -9.83
CA PHE A 130 -0.76 -11.62 -9.49
C PHE A 130 -0.02 -10.47 -10.19
N LEU A 131 1.30 -10.53 -10.33
CA LEU A 131 2.06 -9.53 -11.10
C LEU A 131 1.68 -9.53 -12.58
N LYS A 132 1.45 -10.70 -13.18
CA LYS A 132 0.99 -10.79 -14.57
C LYS A 132 -0.41 -10.19 -14.75
N GLU A 133 -1.30 -10.37 -13.78
CA GLU A 133 -2.62 -9.75 -13.81
C GLU A 133 -2.53 -8.23 -13.58
N ALA A 134 -1.68 -7.77 -12.63
CA ALA A 134 -1.45 -6.35 -12.37
C ALA A 134 -0.93 -5.60 -13.61
N GLU A 135 -0.03 -6.22 -14.38
CA GLU A 135 0.56 -5.68 -15.61
C GLU A 135 -0.50 -5.25 -16.64
N LYS A 136 -1.66 -5.93 -16.69
CA LYS A 136 -2.77 -5.60 -17.60
C LYS A 136 -3.47 -4.28 -17.25
N PHE A 137 -3.32 -3.81 -16.03
CA PHE A 137 -3.98 -2.61 -15.51
C PHE A 137 -3.01 -1.44 -15.27
N CYS A 138 -1.75 -1.56 -15.69
CA CYS A 138 -0.79 -0.46 -15.60
C CYS A 138 -1.12 0.59 -16.66
N PHE A 139 -1.33 1.84 -16.22
CA PHE A 139 -1.62 2.97 -17.12
C PHE A 139 -0.40 3.86 -17.38
N THR A 140 0.65 3.72 -16.59
CA THR A 140 1.88 4.51 -16.72
C THR A 140 3.09 3.60 -16.90
N GLN A 141 4.13 4.13 -17.57
CA GLN A 141 5.39 3.40 -17.71
C GLN A 141 6.01 3.08 -16.34
N CYS A 142 5.94 4.02 -15.41
CA CYS A 142 6.47 3.83 -14.05
C CYS A 142 5.80 2.64 -13.33
N SER A 143 4.47 2.53 -13.37
CA SER A 143 3.77 1.39 -12.75
C SER A 143 4.09 0.07 -13.46
N LEU A 144 4.25 0.09 -14.77
CA LEU A 144 4.65 -1.09 -15.55
C LEU A 144 6.05 -1.55 -15.19
N ASP A 145 7.01 -0.62 -15.12
CA ASP A 145 8.40 -0.92 -14.77
C ASP A 145 8.50 -1.54 -13.37
N LEU A 146 7.80 -0.97 -12.39
CA LEU A 146 7.76 -1.50 -11.02
C LEU A 146 7.27 -2.97 -10.98
N VAL A 147 6.18 -3.27 -11.69
CA VAL A 147 5.63 -4.62 -11.77
C VAL A 147 6.60 -5.57 -12.46
N GLN A 148 7.22 -5.14 -13.55
CA GLN A 148 8.16 -5.97 -14.31
C GLN A 148 9.47 -6.23 -13.56
N GLU A 149 10.02 -5.24 -12.87
CA GLU A 149 11.21 -5.39 -12.03
C GLU A 149 10.95 -6.38 -10.89
N ARG A 150 9.80 -6.24 -10.20
CA ARG A 150 9.44 -7.20 -9.16
C ARG A 150 9.28 -8.61 -9.71
N ARG A 151 8.70 -8.74 -10.89
CA ARG A 151 8.53 -10.03 -11.57
C ARG A 151 9.89 -10.67 -11.93
N LYS A 152 10.86 -9.89 -12.42
CA LYS A 152 12.22 -10.35 -12.67
C LYS A 152 12.89 -10.84 -11.38
N PHE A 153 12.76 -10.06 -10.32
CA PHE A 153 13.31 -10.38 -9.00
C PHE A 153 12.75 -11.70 -8.43
N ILE A 154 11.42 -11.90 -8.49
CA ILE A 154 10.79 -13.14 -8.01
C ILE A 154 11.23 -14.34 -8.86
N LYS A 155 11.32 -14.18 -10.20
CA LYS A 155 11.82 -15.26 -11.07
C LYS A 155 13.25 -15.67 -10.72
N ALA A 156 14.10 -14.72 -10.35
CA ALA A 156 15.48 -15.00 -9.94
C ALA A 156 15.56 -15.80 -8.62
N LYS A 157 14.57 -15.64 -7.73
CA LYS A 157 14.46 -16.43 -6.48
C LYS A 157 13.98 -17.87 -6.70
N MET A 158 13.36 -18.17 -7.85
CA MET A 158 12.85 -19.52 -8.11
C MET A 158 14.02 -20.49 -8.41
N PRO A 159 13.96 -21.73 -7.88
CA PRO A 159 14.96 -22.74 -8.20
C PRO A 159 14.97 -22.98 -9.71
N LYS A 160 16.19 -22.95 -10.29
CA LYS A 160 16.38 -23.32 -11.70
C LYS A 160 15.89 -24.75 -11.87
N LYS A 161 15.01 -25.01 -12.84
CA LYS A 161 14.67 -26.38 -13.22
C LYS A 161 15.95 -27.06 -13.63
N THR A 162 16.45 -27.98 -12.80
CA THR A 162 17.50 -28.93 -13.22
C THR A 162 16.90 -29.74 -14.38
N SER A 163 17.47 -29.61 -15.56
CA SER A 163 17.17 -30.49 -16.69
C SER A 163 17.56 -31.91 -16.28
N LYS A 164 16.57 -32.69 -15.79
CA LYS A 164 16.77 -34.13 -15.62
C LYS A 164 16.98 -34.73 -17.01
N ASN A 165 18.22 -35.14 -17.23
CA ASN A 165 18.71 -36.16 -18.16
C ASN A 165 17.67 -36.87 -19.04
N LYS A 166 17.65 -36.51 -20.30
CA LYS A 166 17.47 -37.47 -21.38
C LYS A 166 18.80 -38.22 -21.56
N LYS A 167 18.94 -39.34 -20.92
CA LYS A 167 19.82 -40.50 -21.17
C LYS A 167 19.25 -41.59 -20.24
N GLU A 168 18.79 -42.71 -20.68
CA GLU A 168 19.32 -43.72 -21.52
C GLU A 168 18.20 -44.68 -21.95
N THR A 169 18.09 -44.99 -23.19
CA THR A 169 17.70 -46.34 -23.61
C THR A 169 18.47 -46.62 -24.92
N LYS A 170 19.53 -47.41 -24.78
CA LYS A 170 20.07 -48.23 -25.83
C LYS A 170 19.38 -49.55 -25.78
#